data_40b7fe23eda3466238e966b11531a874
#
_entry.id   40b7fe23eda3466238e966b11531a874
#
_cell.length_a   1.000
_cell.length_b   1.000
_cell.length_c   1.000
_cell.angle_alpha   90.00
_cell.angle_beta   90.00
_cell.angle_gamma   90.00
#
_symmetry.space_group_name_H-M   'P 1'
#
loop_
_entity.id
_entity.type
_entity.pdbx_description
1 polymer ?
#
loop_
_entity_poly.entity_id
_entity_poly.type
_entity_poly.pdbx_seq_one_letter_code
_entity_poly.pdbx_strand_id
1 'polypeptide(L)'
;CTGLCTIMSLKARGVSEIYVADVMDKRLEKALEVGATRVFNSKRESIEEFAKTLPGGGADQVYECAGNRITTLQTCRLIKRAGKVTLVGVSPEPVLELDIATLNAMEGTIYSVYRYRNLWPKAIAAVSSGLIPVRSIVSHEFDFKDCIEAIEYSLNHKDEVKIGRASCRE
;
A
#
# COMPACT_ATOMS: atom_id res chain seq x y z
N CYS A 1 6.00 -2.80 -0.90
CA CYS A 1 6.11 -2.04 -2.14
C CYS A 1 4.76 -1.51 -2.62
N THR A 2 3.73 -2.34 -2.75
CA THR A 2 2.40 -1.94 -3.24
C THR A 2 1.83 -0.75 -2.47
N GLY A 3 1.84 -0.77 -1.13
CA GLY A 3 1.38 0.34 -0.31
C GLY A 3 2.13 1.65 -0.57
N LEU A 4 3.46 1.61 -0.72
CA LEU A 4 4.26 2.82 -1.03
C LEU A 4 3.90 3.42 -2.39
N CYS A 5 3.71 2.58 -3.42
CA CYS A 5 3.24 3.04 -4.73
C CYS A 5 1.83 3.63 -4.66
N THR A 6 0.96 3.06 -3.82
CA THR A 6 -0.39 3.58 -3.57
C THR A 6 -0.32 4.97 -2.94
N ILE A 7 0.52 5.18 -1.90
CA ILE A 7 0.72 6.49 -1.26
C ILE A 7 1.16 7.54 -2.29
N MET A 8 2.22 7.24 -3.06
CA MET A 8 2.73 8.16 -4.10
C MET A 8 1.66 8.49 -5.14
N SER A 9 0.87 7.49 -5.55
CA SER A 9 -0.22 7.69 -6.51
C SER A 9 -1.34 8.56 -5.97
N LEU A 10 -1.69 8.42 -4.69
CA LEU A 10 -2.67 9.24 -4.01
C LEU A 10 -2.19 10.70 -3.88
N LYS A 11 -0.92 10.90 -3.48
CA LYS A 11 -0.31 12.25 -3.42
C LYS A 11 -0.30 12.90 -4.79
N ALA A 12 0.09 12.18 -5.83
CA ALA A 12 0.08 12.67 -7.21
C ALA A 12 -1.32 13.08 -7.70
N ARG A 13 -2.38 12.55 -7.08
CA ARG A 13 -3.78 12.90 -7.36
C ARG A 13 -4.35 13.98 -6.42
N GLY A 14 -3.52 14.57 -5.56
CA GLY A 14 -3.93 15.66 -4.68
C GLY A 14 -4.63 15.23 -3.40
N VAL A 15 -4.54 13.96 -3.00
CA VAL A 15 -5.08 13.52 -1.71
C VAL A 15 -4.28 14.21 -0.59
N SER A 16 -4.97 14.96 0.27
CA SER A 16 -4.36 15.77 1.32
C SER A 16 -3.90 14.93 2.51
N GLU A 17 -4.71 13.98 2.95
CA GLU A 17 -4.46 13.19 4.16
C GLU A 17 -4.38 11.70 3.83
N ILE A 18 -3.25 11.09 4.15
CA ILE A 18 -2.99 9.68 3.90
C ILE A 18 -2.49 9.05 5.19
N TYR A 19 -3.26 8.12 5.72
CA TYR A 19 -2.96 7.37 6.94
C TYR A 19 -2.54 5.95 6.59
N VAL A 20 -1.46 5.46 7.21
CA VAL A 20 -0.86 4.19 6.84
C VAL A 20 -0.64 3.33 8.07
N ALA A 21 -1.05 2.07 8.01
CA ALA A 21 -0.75 1.06 9.01
C ALA A 21 0.15 -0.04 8.45
N ASP A 22 1.16 -0.42 9.20
CA ASP A 22 2.02 -1.59 8.94
C ASP A 22 2.53 -2.12 10.29
N VAL A 23 3.12 -3.29 10.30
CA VAL A 23 3.74 -3.90 11.49
C VAL A 23 5.25 -3.66 11.58
N MET A 24 5.85 -3.02 10.56
CA MET A 24 7.29 -2.80 10.39
C MET A 24 7.63 -1.30 10.41
N ASP A 25 8.36 -0.84 11.44
CA ASP A 25 8.73 0.57 11.59
C ASP A 25 9.48 1.12 10.36
N LYS A 26 10.46 0.39 9.83
CA LYS A 26 11.19 0.79 8.59
C LYS A 26 10.27 1.05 7.39
N ARG A 27 9.14 0.34 7.29
CA ARG A 27 8.14 0.58 6.23
C ARG A 27 7.30 1.82 6.50
N LEU A 28 7.01 2.06 7.78
CA LEU A 28 6.27 3.24 8.22
C LEU A 28 7.10 4.52 8.04
N GLU A 29 8.38 4.49 8.36
CA GLU A 29 9.31 5.60 8.08
C GLU A 29 9.33 5.91 6.57
N LYS A 30 9.47 4.89 5.72
CA LYS A 30 9.44 5.07 4.28
C LYS A 30 8.08 5.58 3.78
N ALA A 31 6.97 5.20 4.42
CA ALA A 31 5.65 5.72 4.08
C ALA A 31 5.54 7.23 4.35
N LEU A 32 6.11 7.73 5.45
CA LEU A 32 6.20 9.16 5.73
C LEU A 32 7.03 9.90 4.68
N GLU A 33 8.21 9.36 4.32
CA GLU A 33 9.08 9.96 3.29
C GLU A 33 8.37 10.11 1.93
N VAL A 34 7.51 9.16 1.54
CA VAL A 34 6.80 9.19 0.26
C VAL A 34 5.43 9.87 0.33
N GLY A 35 5.08 10.47 1.47
CA GLY A 35 3.96 11.39 1.59
C GLY A 35 2.78 10.93 2.44
N ALA A 36 2.92 9.92 3.30
CA ALA A 36 1.92 9.66 4.32
C ALA A 36 1.85 10.82 5.32
N THR A 37 0.65 11.16 5.77
CA THR A 37 0.42 12.21 6.76
C THR A 37 0.70 11.71 8.18
N ARG A 38 0.27 10.49 8.47
CA ARG A 38 0.51 9.81 9.73
C ARG A 38 0.61 8.30 9.52
N VAL A 39 1.40 7.65 10.36
CA VAL A 39 1.60 6.20 10.32
C VAL A 39 1.28 5.55 11.65
N PHE A 40 0.90 4.28 11.62
CA PHE A 40 0.49 3.49 12.78
C PHE A 40 1.21 2.15 12.75
N ASN A 41 1.95 1.83 13.80
CA ASN A 41 2.43 0.48 13.98
C ASN A 41 1.34 -0.37 14.65
N SER A 42 0.72 -1.26 13.87
CA SER A 42 -0.43 -2.08 14.31
C SER A 42 -0.12 -3.02 15.48
N LYS A 43 1.14 -3.16 15.89
CA LYS A 43 1.54 -3.88 17.11
C LYS A 43 1.37 -3.01 18.37
N ARG A 44 1.27 -1.69 18.22
CA ARG A 44 1.27 -0.72 19.33
C ARG A 44 0.05 0.18 19.34
N GLU A 45 -0.51 0.46 18.17
CA GLU A 45 -1.61 1.41 18.00
C GLU A 45 -2.72 0.81 17.15
N SER A 46 -3.98 1.14 17.48
CA SER A 46 -5.13 0.73 16.68
C SER A 46 -5.49 1.80 15.66
N ILE A 47 -5.35 1.47 14.38
CA ILE A 47 -5.85 2.35 13.31
C ILE A 47 -7.38 2.41 13.28
N GLU A 48 -8.08 1.40 13.78
CA GLU A 48 -9.54 1.40 13.86
C GLU A 48 -10.03 2.46 14.87
N GLU A 49 -9.39 2.56 16.05
CA GLU A 49 -9.73 3.59 17.03
C GLU A 49 -9.43 4.99 16.49
N PHE A 50 -8.31 5.16 15.79
CA PHE A 50 -8.02 6.42 15.13
C PHE A 50 -9.06 6.77 14.06
N ALA A 51 -9.44 5.81 13.21
CA ALA A 51 -10.42 6.05 12.15
C ALA A 51 -11.75 6.59 12.68
N LYS A 52 -12.19 6.15 13.86
CA LYS A 52 -13.40 6.67 14.53
C LYS A 52 -13.30 8.16 14.89
N THR A 53 -12.11 8.70 15.02
CA THR A 53 -11.88 10.13 15.33
C THR A 53 -11.94 11.03 14.09
N LEU A 54 -11.91 10.44 12.89
CA LEU A 54 -11.98 11.18 11.64
C LEU A 54 -13.40 11.74 11.41
N PRO A 55 -13.53 12.82 10.61
CA PRO A 55 -14.82 13.34 10.22
C PRO A 55 -15.70 12.26 9.57
N GLY A 56 -16.89 12.02 10.14
CA GLY A 56 -17.79 10.97 9.67
C GLY A 56 -17.47 9.57 10.22
N GLY A 57 -16.52 9.44 11.16
CA GLY A 57 -16.21 8.21 11.88
C GLY A 57 -15.39 7.19 11.07
N GLY A 58 -14.71 7.62 10.02
CA GLY A 58 -13.89 6.76 9.17
C GLY A 58 -13.29 7.48 7.97
N ALA A 59 -12.52 6.75 7.17
CA ALA A 59 -11.89 7.26 5.97
C ALA A 59 -12.85 7.25 4.76
N ASP A 60 -12.64 8.18 3.81
CA ASP A 60 -13.35 8.19 2.52
C ASP A 60 -13.02 6.96 1.69
N GLN A 61 -11.76 6.54 1.73
CA GLN A 61 -11.27 5.40 0.97
C GLN A 61 -10.22 4.62 1.79
N VAL A 62 -10.31 3.31 1.73
CA VAL A 62 -9.37 2.38 2.34
C VAL A 62 -8.76 1.50 1.25
N TYR A 63 -7.43 1.41 1.22
CA TYR A 63 -6.68 0.56 0.29
C TYR A 63 -6.03 -0.58 1.07
N GLU A 64 -6.47 -1.80 0.85
CA GLU A 64 -5.86 -3.00 1.39
C GLU A 64 -4.70 -3.42 0.47
N CYS A 65 -3.47 -3.34 0.97
CA CYS A 65 -2.25 -3.59 0.18
C CYS A 65 -1.40 -4.75 0.69
N ALA A 66 -1.79 -5.38 1.80
CA ALA A 66 -1.03 -6.45 2.42
C ALA A 66 -1.45 -7.85 1.95
N GLY A 67 -2.71 -8.02 1.55
CA GLY A 67 -3.24 -9.27 1.04
C GLY A 67 -3.31 -10.37 2.11
N ASN A 68 -3.75 -10.06 3.31
CA ASN A 68 -3.91 -11.04 4.37
C ASN A 68 -5.27 -10.94 5.08
N ARG A 69 -5.63 -12.01 5.81
CA ARG A 69 -6.92 -12.12 6.49
C ARG A 69 -7.22 -10.97 7.46
N ILE A 70 -6.23 -10.59 8.27
CA ILE A 70 -6.41 -9.58 9.32
C ILE A 70 -6.72 -8.22 8.70
N THR A 71 -5.88 -7.76 7.77
CA THR A 71 -6.04 -6.44 7.14
C THR A 71 -7.29 -6.39 6.27
N THR A 72 -7.64 -7.48 5.58
CA THR A 72 -8.87 -7.55 4.78
C THR A 72 -10.11 -7.41 5.66
N LEU A 73 -10.18 -8.14 6.78
CA LEU A 73 -11.31 -8.06 7.72
C LEU A 73 -11.47 -6.67 8.33
N GLN A 74 -10.37 -5.96 8.60
CA GLN A 74 -10.37 -4.61 9.16
C GLN A 74 -10.93 -3.56 8.21
N THR A 75 -10.81 -3.74 6.89
CA THR A 75 -11.12 -2.69 5.91
C THR A 75 -12.50 -2.08 6.06
N CYS A 76 -13.53 -2.92 6.31
CA CYS A 76 -14.91 -2.45 6.43
C CYS A 76 -15.15 -1.59 7.67
N ARG A 77 -14.30 -1.71 8.70
CA ARG A 77 -14.37 -0.95 9.95
C ARG A 77 -13.65 0.39 9.90
N LEU A 78 -12.89 0.63 8.83
CA LEU A 78 -12.11 1.85 8.65
C LEU A 78 -12.81 2.89 7.79
N ILE A 79 -13.87 2.52 7.07
CA ILE A 79 -14.59 3.45 6.19
C ILE A 79 -15.67 4.24 6.92
N LYS A 80 -15.88 5.48 6.50
CA LYS A 80 -17.08 6.23 6.86
C LYS A 80 -18.30 5.78 6.04
N ARG A 81 -19.49 6.31 6.35
CA ARG A 81 -20.70 6.05 5.54
C ARG A 81 -20.47 6.42 4.07
N ALA A 82 -20.93 5.55 3.17
CA ALA A 82 -20.68 5.60 1.73
C ALA A 82 -19.20 5.57 1.33
N GLY A 83 -18.32 5.13 2.24
CA GLY A 83 -16.89 4.99 2.00
C GLY A 83 -16.57 3.83 1.04
N LYS A 84 -15.33 3.78 0.58
CA LYS A 84 -14.88 2.81 -0.43
C LYS A 84 -13.71 1.99 0.10
N VAL A 85 -13.75 0.69 -0.15
CA VAL A 85 -12.63 -0.22 0.07
C VAL A 85 -12.08 -0.65 -1.29
N THR A 86 -10.76 -0.61 -1.47
CA THR A 86 -10.09 -1.15 -2.65
C THR A 86 -9.11 -2.24 -2.23
N LEU A 87 -9.38 -3.47 -2.65
CA LEU A 87 -8.50 -4.61 -2.43
C LEU A 87 -7.43 -4.64 -3.52
N VAL A 88 -6.19 -4.32 -3.14
CA VAL A 88 -5.01 -4.27 -4.02
C VAL A 88 -4.04 -5.40 -3.71
N GLY A 89 -3.94 -5.77 -2.44
CA GLY A 89 -3.14 -6.89 -1.98
C GLY A 89 -3.66 -8.22 -2.52
N VAL A 90 -2.75 -9.12 -2.87
CA VAL A 90 -3.10 -10.47 -3.33
C VAL A 90 -2.87 -11.44 -2.17
N SER A 91 -3.95 -12.09 -1.73
CA SER A 91 -3.86 -13.12 -0.70
C SER A 91 -3.39 -14.45 -1.28
N PRO A 92 -2.54 -15.19 -0.56
CA PRO A 92 -2.26 -16.60 -0.87
C PRO A 92 -3.45 -17.50 -0.55
N GLU A 93 -4.37 -17.07 0.32
CA GLU A 93 -5.58 -17.79 0.68
C GLU A 93 -6.68 -17.52 -0.36
N PRO A 94 -7.34 -18.57 -0.89
CA PRO A 94 -8.37 -18.39 -1.93
C PRO A 94 -9.66 -17.76 -1.40
N VAL A 95 -9.90 -17.83 -0.09
CA VAL A 95 -11.10 -17.30 0.57
C VAL A 95 -10.67 -16.48 1.79
N LEU A 96 -11.20 -15.26 1.88
CA LEU A 96 -11.01 -14.37 3.02
C LEU A 96 -12.36 -13.92 3.58
N GLU A 97 -12.41 -13.70 4.89
CA GLU A 97 -13.57 -13.15 5.57
C GLU A 97 -13.65 -11.63 5.38
N LEU A 98 -14.87 -11.14 5.22
CA LEU A 98 -15.21 -9.73 5.23
C LEU A 98 -16.32 -9.47 6.25
N ASP A 99 -16.26 -8.32 6.91
CA ASP A 99 -17.31 -7.83 7.82
C ASP A 99 -18.45 -7.20 7.00
N ILE A 100 -19.27 -8.07 6.39
CA ILE A 100 -20.38 -7.65 5.52
C ILE A 100 -21.45 -6.88 6.31
N ALA A 101 -21.67 -7.21 7.58
CA ALA A 101 -22.63 -6.48 8.40
C ALA A 101 -22.23 -5.01 8.57
N THR A 102 -20.96 -4.76 8.89
CA THR A 102 -20.43 -3.39 8.96
C THR A 102 -20.43 -2.71 7.60
N LEU A 103 -20.04 -3.40 6.53
CA LEU A 103 -20.06 -2.85 5.18
C LEU A 103 -21.47 -2.38 4.78
N ASN A 104 -22.48 -3.19 5.05
CA ASN A 104 -23.89 -2.84 4.78
C ASN A 104 -24.36 -1.66 5.63
N ALA A 105 -24.02 -1.64 6.92
CA ALA A 105 -24.37 -0.53 7.82
C ALA A 105 -23.73 0.79 7.37
N MET A 106 -22.54 0.74 6.77
CA MET A 106 -21.84 1.91 6.22
C MET A 106 -22.25 2.24 4.78
N GLU A 107 -23.13 1.46 4.14
CA GLU A 107 -23.46 1.63 2.71
C GLU A 107 -22.20 1.67 1.84
N GLY A 108 -21.19 0.87 2.23
CA GLY A 108 -19.86 0.88 1.64
C GLY A 108 -19.79 0.18 0.28
N THR A 109 -18.76 0.51 -0.49
CA THR A 109 -18.47 -0.13 -1.78
C THR A 109 -17.12 -0.81 -1.73
N ILE A 110 -17.01 -2.02 -2.28
CA ILE A 110 -15.74 -2.74 -2.44
C ILE A 110 -15.37 -2.81 -3.92
N TYR A 111 -14.14 -2.41 -4.20
CA TYR A 111 -13.47 -2.58 -5.48
C TYR A 111 -12.31 -3.57 -5.34
N SER A 112 -11.98 -4.24 -6.42
CA SER A 112 -10.78 -5.09 -6.49
C SER A 112 -9.91 -4.70 -7.67
N VAL A 113 -8.59 -4.87 -7.50
CA VAL A 113 -7.59 -4.64 -8.55
C VAL A 113 -6.78 -5.91 -8.70
N TYR A 114 -6.64 -6.40 -9.94
CA TYR A 114 -5.84 -7.60 -10.20
C TYR A 114 -4.61 -7.31 -11.04
N ARG A 115 -4.76 -6.63 -12.17
CA ARG A 115 -3.70 -6.38 -13.17
C ARG A 115 -3.75 -4.96 -13.72
N TYR A 116 -2.79 -4.62 -14.55
CA TYR A 116 -2.49 -3.27 -15.09
C TYR A 116 -3.36 -2.89 -16.29
N ARG A 117 -4.64 -3.01 -16.21
CA ARG A 117 -5.56 -2.80 -17.33
C ARG A 117 -5.33 -1.46 -18.02
N ASN A 118 -4.67 -1.45 -19.19
CA ASN A 118 -4.36 -0.27 -20.02
C ASN A 118 -3.62 0.87 -19.28
N LEU A 119 -2.83 0.54 -18.25
CA LEU A 119 -2.19 1.54 -17.40
C LEU A 119 -0.71 1.80 -17.73
N TRP A 120 -0.05 0.93 -18.50
CA TRP A 120 1.37 1.05 -18.77
C TRP A 120 1.80 2.42 -19.31
N PRO A 121 1.19 2.98 -20.38
CA PRO A 121 1.58 4.28 -20.88
C PRO A 121 1.42 5.40 -19.85
N LYS A 122 0.32 5.37 -19.08
CA LYS A 122 0.05 6.36 -18.03
C LYS A 122 1.03 6.25 -16.87
N ALA A 123 1.37 5.02 -16.44
CA ALA A 123 2.33 4.79 -15.37
C ALA A 123 3.73 5.23 -15.77
N ILE A 124 4.17 4.90 -17.00
CA ILE A 124 5.46 5.34 -17.54
C ILE A 124 5.51 6.87 -17.60
N ALA A 125 4.49 7.52 -18.13
CA ALA A 125 4.43 8.98 -18.21
C ALA A 125 4.49 9.63 -16.81
N ALA A 126 3.77 9.10 -15.83
CA ALA A 126 3.79 9.61 -14.45
C ALA A 126 5.16 9.46 -13.78
N VAL A 127 5.86 8.36 -14.03
CA VAL A 127 7.22 8.14 -13.52
C VAL A 127 8.23 9.03 -14.26
N SER A 128 8.17 9.11 -15.59
CA SER A 128 9.10 9.90 -16.41
C SER A 128 8.99 11.39 -16.15
N SER A 129 7.78 11.89 -15.84
CA SER A 129 7.56 13.31 -15.46
C SER A 129 7.97 13.63 -14.03
N GLY A 130 8.38 12.63 -13.23
CA GLY A 130 8.69 12.82 -11.81
C GLY A 130 7.45 12.93 -10.89
N LEU A 131 6.24 12.81 -11.44
CA LEU A 131 5.00 12.89 -10.66
C LEU A 131 4.91 11.75 -9.62
N ILE A 132 5.43 10.57 -9.97
CA ILE A 132 5.54 9.42 -9.06
C ILE A 132 7.02 9.06 -8.93
N PRO A 133 7.71 9.47 -7.83
CA PRO A 133 9.15 9.33 -7.68
C PRO A 133 9.55 7.92 -7.23
N VAL A 134 9.35 6.91 -8.08
CA VAL A 134 9.60 5.48 -7.73
C VAL A 134 11.05 5.18 -7.35
N ARG A 135 12.01 6.01 -7.74
CA ARG A 135 13.42 5.83 -7.34
C ARG A 135 13.61 5.90 -5.82
N SER A 136 12.77 6.65 -5.12
CA SER A 136 12.84 6.80 -3.65
C SER A 136 12.56 5.50 -2.90
N ILE A 137 11.94 4.51 -3.54
CA ILE A 137 11.63 3.21 -2.93
C ILE A 137 12.54 2.08 -3.39
N VAL A 138 13.50 2.36 -4.29
CA VAL A 138 14.58 1.41 -4.62
C VAL A 138 15.52 1.35 -3.43
N SER A 139 15.66 0.18 -2.83
CA SER A 139 16.48 -0.03 -1.62
C SER A 139 17.86 -0.61 -1.89
N HIS A 140 18.00 -1.37 -2.96
CA HIS A 140 19.25 -2.07 -3.32
C HIS A 140 19.47 -2.03 -4.82
N GLU A 141 20.73 -1.86 -5.22
CA GLU A 141 21.15 -1.96 -6.62
C GLU A 141 22.23 -3.03 -6.72
N PHE A 142 22.15 -3.86 -7.75
CA PHE A 142 23.09 -4.94 -8.04
C PHE A 142 23.55 -4.82 -9.49
N ASP A 143 24.77 -5.25 -9.78
CA ASP A 143 25.19 -5.43 -11.16
C ASP A 143 24.40 -6.57 -11.80
N PHE A 144 24.13 -6.47 -13.10
CA PHE A 144 23.34 -7.49 -13.80
C PHE A 144 23.95 -8.89 -13.73
N LYS A 145 25.28 -8.98 -13.71
CA LYS A 145 26.02 -10.25 -13.55
C LYS A 145 25.68 -10.98 -12.25
N ASP A 146 25.28 -10.25 -11.20
CA ASP A 146 25.00 -10.74 -9.85
C ASP A 146 23.48 -10.94 -9.63
N CYS A 147 22.69 -11.07 -10.72
CA CYS A 147 21.23 -11.13 -10.66
C CYS A 147 20.69 -12.31 -9.84
N ILE A 148 21.37 -13.45 -9.82
CA ILE A 148 20.99 -14.61 -9.00
C ILE A 148 21.15 -14.29 -7.52
N GLU A 149 22.31 -13.74 -7.13
CA GLU A 149 22.58 -13.28 -5.75
C GLU A 149 21.56 -12.23 -5.30
N ALA A 150 21.21 -11.30 -6.19
CA ALA A 150 20.19 -10.27 -5.91
C ALA A 150 18.82 -10.88 -5.60
N ILE A 151 18.44 -11.94 -6.32
CA ILE A 151 17.18 -12.65 -6.07
C ILE A 151 17.23 -13.36 -4.72
N GLU A 152 18.30 -14.11 -4.44
CA GLU A 152 18.49 -14.81 -3.18
C GLU A 152 18.51 -13.84 -2.00
N TYR A 153 19.24 -12.73 -2.14
CA TYR A 153 19.27 -11.67 -1.12
C TYR A 153 17.86 -11.14 -0.84
N SER A 154 17.08 -10.85 -1.87
CA SER A 154 15.72 -10.32 -1.72
C SER A 154 14.75 -11.30 -1.04
N LEU A 155 14.95 -12.60 -1.24
CA LEU A 155 14.15 -13.65 -0.61
C LEU A 155 14.48 -13.81 0.87
N ASN A 156 15.75 -13.66 1.24
CA ASN A 156 16.25 -13.88 2.60
C ASN A 156 16.15 -12.62 3.49
N HIS A 157 16.10 -11.39 2.88
CA HIS A 157 16.10 -10.11 3.59
C HIS A 157 14.82 -9.31 3.31
N LYS A 158 13.65 -9.94 3.42
CA LYS A 158 12.32 -9.33 3.13
C LYS A 158 11.98 -8.12 3.99
N ASP A 159 12.60 -7.98 5.13
CA ASP A 159 12.48 -6.84 6.05
C ASP A 159 13.29 -5.62 5.61
N GLU A 160 14.37 -5.82 4.87
CA GLU A 160 15.29 -4.78 4.38
C GLU A 160 15.00 -4.38 2.94
N VAL A 161 14.79 -5.37 2.07
CA VAL A 161 14.56 -5.14 0.65
C VAL A 161 13.13 -4.66 0.39
N LYS A 162 13.01 -3.48 -0.24
CA LYS A 162 11.74 -2.95 -0.76
C LYS A 162 11.59 -3.27 -2.23
N ILE A 163 12.53 -2.79 -3.02
CA ILE A 163 12.70 -3.08 -4.44
C ILE A 163 14.20 -3.20 -4.71
N GLY A 164 14.62 -4.30 -5.34
CA GLY A 164 15.93 -4.46 -5.92
C GLY A 164 15.95 -3.99 -7.38
N ARG A 165 17.07 -3.43 -7.82
CA ARG A 165 17.31 -3.07 -9.21
C ARG A 165 18.63 -3.68 -9.67
N ALA A 166 18.60 -4.42 -10.79
CA ALA A 166 19.80 -4.80 -11.50
C ALA A 166 20.05 -3.81 -12.64
N SER A 167 21.28 -3.32 -12.79
CA SER A 167 21.68 -2.43 -13.88
C SER A 167 22.90 -2.99 -14.60
N CYS A 168 22.88 -2.94 -15.94
CA CYS A 168 24.09 -3.03 -16.73
C CYS A 168 24.74 -1.64 -16.69
N ARG A 169 25.93 -1.52 -16.11
CA ARG A 169 26.83 -0.37 -16.38
C ARG A 169 27.74 -0.81 -17.52
N GLU A 170 27.66 -0.10 -18.63
CA GLU A 170 28.73 -0.17 -19.66
C GLU A 170 30.01 0.46 -19.12
#